data_5f668592b79550706a096a007dee82f1
#
_entry.id   5f668592b79550706a096a007dee82f1
#
_cell.length_a   1.000
_cell.length_b   1.000
_cell.length_c   1.000
_cell.angle_alpha   90.00
_cell.angle_beta   90.00
_cell.angle_gamma   90.00
#
_symmetry.space_group_name_H-M   'P 1'
#
loop_
_entity.id
_entity.type
_entity.pdbx_description
1 polymer ?
#
loop_
_entity_poly.entity_id
_entity_poly.type
_entity_poly.pdbx_seq_one_letter_code
_entity_poly.pdbx_strand_id
1 'polypeptide(L)'
;MNELASMREQVYSDQRPKEYFDRFHARARAREPDWIYELVRMITSLYAYTLLRARAIATENVPGSGAVILAPNHFSFMDHFLMGCYIRRKVRFMAKSQLFKGPIQWVYTHGGVFPVRRGARDEEAFITAEMILAKGGAVTMYCEGGRSRSGQISEKAKAGIGRLALESGAPIVPIAIHGSSRIRNWKRLQFPKVTIQYGEPICWDKIESSTREQQQAVADAVLEEIRALYSGLEQHGRKGTLRRLRAQRRARRRAPSGAAVA
;
A
#
# COMPACT_ATOMS: atom_id res chain seq x y z
N MET A 1 -26.53 -1.62 -10.82
CA MET A 1 -25.07 -1.45 -10.49
C MET A 1 -24.29 -1.45 -11.79
N ASN A 2 -23.50 -0.39 -12.07
CA ASN A 2 -22.69 -0.38 -13.28
C ASN A 2 -21.59 -1.44 -13.16
N GLU A 3 -21.61 -2.38 -14.08
CA GLU A 3 -20.65 -3.48 -14.17
C GLU A 3 -19.22 -2.97 -14.31
N LEU A 4 -18.29 -3.59 -13.57
CA LEU A 4 -16.87 -3.23 -13.68
C LEU A 4 -16.29 -3.73 -15.01
N ALA A 5 -15.49 -2.89 -15.67
CA ALA A 5 -14.75 -3.32 -16.84
C ALA A 5 -13.83 -4.51 -16.51
N SER A 6 -13.82 -5.52 -17.38
CA SER A 6 -13.00 -6.72 -17.20
C SER A 6 -11.51 -6.34 -17.17
N MET A 7 -10.74 -7.05 -16.35
CA MET A 7 -9.27 -6.91 -16.32
C MET A 7 -8.63 -8.01 -17.14
N ARG A 8 -7.55 -7.66 -17.84
CA ARG A 8 -6.67 -8.65 -18.46
C ARG A 8 -6.11 -9.60 -17.41
N GLU A 9 -5.91 -10.85 -17.79
CA GLU A 9 -5.29 -11.84 -16.93
C GLU A 9 -3.92 -11.36 -16.42
N GLN A 10 -3.63 -11.64 -15.14
CA GLN A 10 -2.36 -11.26 -14.53
C GLN A 10 -1.37 -12.41 -14.74
N VAL A 11 -0.38 -12.19 -15.60
CA VAL A 11 0.73 -13.11 -15.79
C VAL A 11 1.73 -12.91 -14.65
N TYR A 12 2.10 -13.99 -14.00
CA TYR A 12 3.06 -13.96 -12.88
C TYR A 12 4.40 -14.64 -13.20
N SER A 13 4.47 -15.49 -14.23
CA SER A 13 5.71 -16.08 -14.68
C SER A 13 6.59 -15.06 -15.38
N ASP A 14 7.88 -15.08 -15.08
CA ASP A 14 8.89 -14.25 -15.73
C ASP A 14 10.09 -15.16 -16.07
N GLN A 15 10.37 -15.30 -17.36
CA GLN A 15 11.41 -16.20 -17.87
C GLN A 15 12.82 -15.59 -17.76
N ARG A 16 12.92 -14.28 -17.46
CA ARG A 16 14.22 -13.64 -17.30
C ARG A 16 14.91 -14.15 -16.05
N PRO A 17 16.24 -14.35 -16.10
CA PRO A 17 16.99 -14.81 -14.94
C PRO A 17 16.93 -13.77 -13.80
N LYS A 18 17.15 -14.21 -12.56
CA LYS A 18 17.07 -13.30 -11.39
C LYS A 18 18.11 -12.17 -11.47
N GLU A 19 19.26 -12.43 -12.02
CA GLU A 19 20.40 -11.52 -12.17
C GLU A 19 20.03 -10.30 -13.03
N TYR A 20 19.05 -10.45 -13.93
CA TYR A 20 18.53 -9.31 -14.71
C TYR A 20 17.99 -8.20 -13.80
N PHE A 21 17.47 -8.57 -12.63
CA PHE A 21 16.81 -7.66 -11.71
C PHE A 21 17.77 -7.06 -10.67
N ASP A 22 18.99 -7.57 -10.52
CA ASP A 22 19.95 -7.13 -9.49
C ASP A 22 20.24 -5.65 -9.54
N ARG A 23 20.39 -5.08 -10.73
CA ARG A 23 20.62 -3.64 -10.94
C ARG A 23 19.50 -2.76 -10.37
N PHE A 24 18.25 -3.23 -10.42
CA PHE A 24 17.10 -2.49 -9.90
C PHE A 24 17.05 -2.57 -8.37
N HIS A 25 17.36 -3.74 -7.83
CA HIS A 25 17.49 -3.93 -6.39
C HIS A 25 18.65 -3.12 -5.82
N ALA A 26 19.82 -3.19 -6.44
CA ALA A 26 21.00 -2.43 -6.03
C ALA A 26 20.70 -0.91 -6.00
N ARG A 27 20.07 -0.38 -7.06
CA ARG A 27 19.68 1.03 -7.08
C ARG A 27 18.67 1.36 -5.98
N ALA A 28 17.64 0.52 -5.79
CA ALA A 28 16.61 0.75 -4.78
C ALA A 28 17.19 0.77 -3.36
N ARG A 29 18.23 -0.03 -3.09
CA ARG A 29 18.94 -0.04 -1.80
C ARG A 29 19.88 1.16 -1.64
N ALA A 30 20.53 1.58 -2.73
CA ALA A 30 21.55 2.61 -2.68
C ALA A 30 20.97 4.04 -2.70
N ARG A 31 19.85 4.27 -3.36
CA ARG A 31 19.35 5.62 -3.64
C ARG A 31 17.88 5.80 -3.26
N GLU A 32 17.56 7.00 -2.78
CA GLU A 32 16.20 7.46 -2.65
C GLU A 32 15.54 7.70 -4.02
N PRO A 33 14.17 7.66 -4.13
CA PRO A 33 13.48 8.13 -5.31
C PRO A 33 13.87 9.58 -5.62
N ASP A 34 14.13 9.87 -6.87
CA ASP A 34 14.58 11.20 -7.30
C ASP A 34 13.41 12.11 -7.74
N TRP A 35 13.71 13.13 -8.55
CA TRP A 35 12.73 14.11 -9.03
C TRP A 35 11.60 13.48 -9.86
N ILE A 36 11.83 12.30 -10.47
CA ILE A 36 10.80 11.57 -11.22
C ILE A 36 9.64 11.18 -10.31
N TYR A 37 9.94 10.79 -9.06
CA TYR A 37 8.89 10.51 -8.08
C TYR A 37 7.99 11.73 -7.87
N GLU A 38 8.56 12.90 -7.70
CA GLU A 38 7.82 14.14 -7.47
C GLU A 38 7.00 14.55 -8.72
N LEU A 39 7.58 14.42 -9.91
CA LEU A 39 6.89 14.69 -11.15
C LEU A 39 5.67 13.77 -11.32
N VAL A 40 5.85 12.46 -11.14
CA VAL A 40 4.75 11.48 -11.20
C VAL A 40 3.72 11.78 -10.13
N ARG A 41 4.14 12.07 -8.90
CA ARG A 41 3.24 12.44 -7.81
C ARG A 41 2.44 13.70 -8.12
N MET A 42 3.05 14.71 -8.68
CA MET A 42 2.37 15.95 -9.08
C MET A 42 1.28 15.69 -10.14
N ILE A 43 1.62 14.97 -11.21
CA ILE A 43 0.68 14.65 -12.31
C ILE A 43 -0.47 13.80 -11.78
N THR A 44 -0.15 12.76 -11.00
CA THR A 44 -1.17 11.85 -10.45
C THR A 44 -2.01 12.52 -9.37
N SER A 45 -1.46 13.46 -8.61
CA SER A 45 -2.22 14.27 -7.65
C SER A 45 -3.22 15.17 -8.35
N LEU A 46 -2.83 15.83 -9.45
CA LEU A 46 -3.74 16.66 -10.25
C LEU A 46 -4.91 15.81 -10.78
N TYR A 47 -4.61 14.65 -11.37
CA TYR A 47 -5.61 13.69 -11.83
C TYR A 47 -6.52 13.21 -10.69
N ALA A 48 -5.96 12.82 -9.56
CA ALA A 48 -6.70 12.35 -8.40
C ALA A 48 -7.62 13.44 -7.83
N TYR A 49 -7.12 14.67 -7.72
CA TYR A 49 -7.85 15.79 -7.14
C TYR A 49 -9.01 16.25 -8.05
N THR A 50 -8.77 16.38 -9.35
CA THR A 50 -9.74 16.90 -10.33
C THR A 50 -10.74 15.84 -10.76
N LEU A 51 -10.29 14.82 -11.50
CA LEU A 51 -11.19 13.84 -12.11
C LEU A 51 -11.76 12.84 -11.08
N LEU A 52 -10.94 12.33 -10.16
CA LEU A 52 -11.40 11.36 -9.16
C LEU A 52 -11.96 12.03 -7.89
N ARG A 53 -11.87 13.37 -7.78
CA ARG A 53 -12.33 14.10 -6.59
C ARG A 53 -11.86 13.40 -5.31
N ALA A 54 -10.64 12.85 -5.37
CA ALA A 54 -10.06 12.05 -4.32
C ALA A 54 -9.81 12.90 -3.06
N ARG A 55 -9.92 12.28 -1.90
CA ARG A 55 -9.64 12.89 -0.60
C ARG A 55 -9.05 11.83 0.33
N ALA A 56 -8.15 12.27 1.17
CA ALA A 56 -7.56 11.43 2.21
C ALA A 56 -8.16 11.73 3.59
N ILE A 57 -8.17 10.72 4.43
CA ILE A 57 -8.63 10.76 5.82
C ILE A 57 -7.52 10.16 6.68
N ALA A 58 -7.22 10.82 7.79
CA ALA A 58 -6.26 10.37 8.81
C ALA A 58 -4.82 10.16 8.28
N THR A 59 -4.35 11.04 7.40
CA THR A 59 -2.98 11.00 6.86
C THR A 59 -1.90 11.14 7.93
N GLU A 60 -2.23 11.73 9.07
CA GLU A 60 -1.39 11.86 10.26
C GLU A 60 -1.04 10.53 10.92
N ASN A 61 -1.76 9.47 10.60
CA ASN A 61 -1.45 8.12 11.06
C ASN A 61 -0.22 7.52 10.34
N VAL A 62 0.21 8.12 9.22
CA VAL A 62 1.45 7.71 8.57
C VAL A 62 2.62 8.43 9.25
N PRO A 63 3.56 7.72 9.89
CA PRO A 63 4.73 8.32 10.51
C PRO A 63 5.52 9.19 9.52
N GLY A 64 5.87 10.40 9.91
CA GLY A 64 6.61 11.34 9.05
C GLY A 64 8.04 10.90 8.75
N SER A 65 8.63 10.07 9.61
CA SER A 65 9.98 9.50 9.52
C SER A 65 10.00 8.10 10.14
N GLY A 66 11.11 7.41 10.02
CA GLY A 66 11.27 6.03 10.51
C GLY A 66 10.67 4.98 9.56
N ALA A 67 10.92 3.72 9.85
CA ALA A 67 10.40 2.60 9.06
C ALA A 67 8.87 2.57 9.09
N VAL A 68 8.24 2.26 7.95
CA VAL A 68 6.81 2.00 7.90
C VAL A 68 6.44 1.15 6.69
N ILE A 69 5.53 0.20 6.89
CA ILE A 69 4.91 -0.58 5.83
C ILE A 69 3.50 -0.01 5.59
N LEU A 70 3.19 0.33 4.36
CA LEU A 70 1.87 0.80 3.96
C LEU A 70 1.11 -0.36 3.31
N ALA A 71 -0.03 -0.72 3.87
CA ALA A 71 -0.81 -1.89 3.49
C ALA A 71 -2.18 -1.50 2.92
N PRO A 72 -2.30 -1.14 1.64
CA PRO A 72 -3.59 -0.83 1.03
C PRO A 72 -4.29 -2.09 0.47
N ASN A 73 -5.63 -2.01 0.30
CA ASN A 73 -6.33 -2.89 -0.62
C ASN A 73 -5.96 -2.57 -2.07
N HIS A 74 -6.18 -3.53 -3.00
CA HIS A 74 -5.71 -3.38 -4.38
C HIS A 74 -6.77 -3.68 -5.43
N PHE A 75 -7.41 -2.65 -5.96
CA PHE A 75 -8.46 -2.78 -6.97
C PHE A 75 -8.10 -2.14 -8.32
N SER A 76 -7.19 -1.18 -8.33
CA SER A 76 -6.81 -0.41 -9.51
C SER A 76 -5.31 -0.27 -9.66
N PHE A 77 -4.85 -0.07 -10.88
CA PHE A 77 -3.47 0.38 -11.14
C PHE A 77 -3.18 1.74 -10.48
N MET A 78 -4.20 2.56 -10.26
CA MET A 78 -4.04 3.88 -9.65
C MET A 78 -3.83 3.85 -8.13
N ASP A 79 -4.05 2.72 -7.46
CA ASP A 79 -4.02 2.65 -5.99
C ASP A 79 -2.67 3.11 -5.40
N HIS A 80 -1.54 2.74 -6.02
CA HIS A 80 -0.23 3.15 -5.52
C HIS A 80 -0.01 4.66 -5.60
N PHE A 81 -0.51 5.29 -6.67
CA PHE A 81 -0.43 6.74 -6.81
C PHE A 81 -1.37 7.43 -5.83
N LEU A 82 -2.63 6.97 -5.75
CA LEU A 82 -3.65 7.53 -4.86
C LEU A 82 -3.20 7.53 -3.39
N MET A 83 -2.56 6.43 -2.95
CA MET A 83 -2.03 6.34 -1.61
C MET A 83 -0.86 7.31 -1.40
N GLY A 84 0.05 7.44 -2.37
CA GLY A 84 1.23 8.30 -2.26
C GLY A 84 0.96 9.81 -2.38
N CYS A 85 -0.16 10.22 -3.03
CA CYS A 85 -0.45 11.62 -3.29
C CYS A 85 -0.71 12.48 -2.04
N TYR A 86 -1.14 11.88 -0.93
CA TYR A 86 -1.61 12.60 0.25
C TYR A 86 -0.67 12.52 1.45
N ILE A 87 0.46 11.85 1.31
CA ILE A 87 1.48 11.75 2.35
C ILE A 87 2.74 12.51 1.93
N ARG A 88 3.49 13.05 2.89
CA ARG A 88 4.65 13.92 2.60
C ARG A 88 5.90 13.13 2.21
N ARG A 89 6.05 11.92 2.74
CA ARG A 89 7.24 11.11 2.51
C ARG A 89 7.18 10.34 1.19
N LYS A 90 8.34 10.03 0.65
CA LYS A 90 8.49 9.17 -0.52
C LYS A 90 8.25 7.71 -0.12
N VAL A 91 7.57 6.98 -0.97
CA VAL A 91 7.20 5.58 -0.74
C VAL A 91 7.85 4.69 -1.80
N ARG A 92 8.35 3.55 -1.38
CA ARG A 92 8.88 2.51 -2.25
C ARG A 92 7.82 1.49 -2.58
N PHE A 93 7.75 1.07 -3.81
CA PHE A 93 6.72 0.16 -4.30
C PHE A 93 7.32 -1.13 -4.83
N MET A 94 6.79 -2.26 -4.37
CA MET A 94 7.06 -3.55 -5.01
C MET A 94 6.14 -3.71 -6.22
N ALA A 95 6.71 -3.88 -7.40
CA ALA A 95 5.94 -4.11 -8.62
C ALA A 95 6.35 -5.41 -9.31
N LYS A 96 5.39 -6.06 -9.98
CA LYS A 96 5.68 -7.32 -10.69
C LYS A 96 6.82 -7.13 -11.70
N SER A 97 7.73 -8.10 -11.74
CA SER A 97 8.95 -8.07 -12.58
C SER A 97 8.68 -7.81 -14.05
N GLN A 98 7.55 -8.30 -14.60
CA GLN A 98 7.14 -8.09 -15.99
C GLN A 98 6.98 -6.62 -16.40
N LEU A 99 6.85 -5.70 -15.44
CA LEU A 99 6.78 -4.25 -15.72
C LEU A 99 8.15 -3.63 -16.02
N PHE A 100 9.24 -4.31 -15.63
CA PHE A 100 10.60 -3.81 -15.81
C PHE A 100 11.13 -4.18 -17.23
N LYS A 101 10.54 -3.55 -18.23
CA LYS A 101 10.94 -3.69 -19.65
C LYS A 101 10.78 -2.38 -20.41
N GLY A 102 11.55 -2.23 -21.51
CA GLY A 102 11.50 -1.03 -22.35
C GLY A 102 11.84 0.25 -21.58
N PRO A 103 11.53 1.44 -22.11
CA PRO A 103 11.92 2.71 -21.51
C PRO A 103 11.20 3.01 -20.20
N ILE A 104 10.00 2.45 -19.98
CA ILE A 104 9.21 2.71 -18.76
C ILE A 104 9.89 2.19 -17.49
N GLN A 105 10.77 1.18 -17.59
CA GLN A 105 11.55 0.69 -16.46
C GLN A 105 12.41 1.80 -15.83
N TRP A 106 12.85 2.77 -16.63
CA TRP A 106 13.60 3.92 -16.13
C TRP A 106 12.74 4.77 -15.20
N VAL A 107 11.51 5.07 -15.59
CA VAL A 107 10.55 5.82 -14.76
C VAL A 107 10.27 5.08 -13.46
N TYR A 108 10.02 3.76 -13.51
CA TYR A 108 9.79 2.97 -12.30
C TYR A 108 10.99 3.01 -11.36
N THR A 109 12.18 2.78 -11.91
CA THR A 109 13.42 2.72 -11.12
C THR A 109 13.72 4.05 -10.43
N HIS A 110 13.56 5.17 -11.12
CA HIS A 110 13.77 6.52 -10.59
C HIS A 110 12.63 6.97 -9.68
N GLY A 111 11.42 6.49 -9.93
CA GLY A 111 10.24 6.68 -9.09
C GLY A 111 10.21 5.82 -7.82
N GLY A 112 11.26 5.06 -7.51
CA GLY A 112 11.35 4.27 -6.28
C GLY A 112 10.64 2.92 -6.30
N VAL A 113 10.35 2.41 -7.49
CA VAL A 113 9.76 1.07 -7.68
C VAL A 113 10.87 0.04 -7.86
N PHE A 114 10.75 -1.11 -7.22
CA PHE A 114 11.64 -2.25 -7.39
C PHE A 114 10.86 -3.53 -7.73
N PRO A 115 11.49 -4.48 -8.45
CA PRO A 115 10.79 -5.65 -8.95
C PRO A 115 10.47 -6.66 -7.86
N VAL A 116 9.41 -7.45 -8.06
CA VAL A 116 9.13 -8.69 -7.34
C VAL A 116 8.68 -9.77 -8.32
N ARG A 117 9.34 -10.92 -8.29
CA ARG A 117 9.02 -12.09 -9.10
C ARG A 117 7.93 -12.91 -8.40
N ARG A 118 6.68 -12.58 -8.68
CA ARG A 118 5.53 -13.25 -8.07
C ARG A 118 5.47 -14.71 -8.49
N GLY A 119 5.08 -15.60 -7.57
CA GLY A 119 5.04 -17.05 -7.82
C GLY A 119 6.36 -17.76 -7.56
N ALA A 120 7.48 -17.04 -7.44
CA ALA A 120 8.74 -17.53 -6.91
C ALA A 120 8.93 -16.99 -5.48
N ARG A 121 9.70 -17.70 -4.64
CA ARG A 121 10.18 -17.14 -3.37
C ARG A 121 11.27 -16.11 -3.71
N ASP A 122 10.88 -14.86 -3.89
CA ASP A 122 11.78 -13.79 -4.30
C ASP A 122 12.42 -13.13 -3.06
N GLU A 123 13.42 -13.81 -2.50
CA GLU A 123 14.16 -13.31 -1.33
C GLU A 123 14.81 -11.95 -1.59
N GLU A 124 15.26 -11.70 -2.82
CA GLU A 124 15.92 -10.45 -3.18
C GLU A 124 14.99 -9.23 -3.03
N ALA A 125 13.70 -9.40 -3.34
CA ALA A 125 12.70 -8.37 -3.13
C ALA A 125 12.47 -8.10 -1.63
N PHE A 126 12.47 -9.16 -0.79
CA PHE A 126 12.35 -9.01 0.67
C PHE A 126 13.57 -8.33 1.26
N ILE A 127 14.78 -8.79 0.94
CA ILE A 127 16.04 -8.14 1.38
C ILE A 127 16.04 -6.65 1.00
N THR A 128 15.58 -6.31 -0.20
CA THR A 128 15.50 -4.91 -0.64
C THR A 128 14.53 -4.11 0.21
N ALA A 129 13.34 -4.66 0.52
CA ALA A 129 12.36 -4.00 1.36
C ALA A 129 12.89 -3.79 2.79
N GLU A 130 13.50 -4.82 3.39
CA GLU A 130 14.10 -4.76 4.73
C GLU A 130 15.21 -3.71 4.81
N MET A 131 16.11 -3.66 3.82
CA MET A 131 17.16 -2.64 3.77
C MET A 131 16.60 -1.23 3.64
N ILE A 132 15.51 -1.03 2.91
CA ILE A 132 14.82 0.26 2.82
C ILE A 132 14.21 0.62 4.18
N LEU A 133 13.54 -0.32 4.84
CA LEU A 133 12.97 -0.11 6.18
C LEU A 133 14.05 0.16 7.22
N ALA A 134 15.17 -0.58 7.21
CA ALA A 134 16.29 -0.36 8.12
C ALA A 134 16.89 1.05 8.01
N LYS A 135 16.78 1.69 6.83
CA LYS A 135 17.16 3.09 6.62
C LYS A 135 16.07 4.09 6.99
N GLY A 136 14.98 3.64 7.62
CA GLY A 136 13.84 4.48 7.97
C GLY A 136 12.92 4.80 6.79
N GLY A 137 12.97 4.04 5.71
CA GLY A 137 12.14 4.23 4.52
C GLY A 137 10.70 3.75 4.70
N ALA A 138 9.83 4.10 3.74
CA ALA A 138 8.46 3.61 3.64
C ALA A 138 8.34 2.63 2.47
N VAL A 139 7.76 1.45 2.73
CA VAL A 139 7.54 0.41 1.71
C VAL A 139 6.05 0.09 1.63
N THR A 140 5.54 -0.07 0.43
CA THR A 140 4.15 -0.54 0.21
C THR A 140 4.13 -2.02 -0.13
N MET A 141 3.29 -2.77 0.57
CA MET A 141 3.00 -4.16 0.25
C MET A 141 1.50 -4.42 0.32
N TYR A 142 0.96 -5.04 -0.72
CA TYR A 142 -0.46 -5.39 -0.78
C TYR A 142 -0.69 -6.77 -0.16
N CYS A 143 -1.54 -6.85 0.86
CA CYS A 143 -1.90 -8.12 1.52
C CYS A 143 -2.51 -9.14 0.56
N GLU A 144 -3.20 -8.66 -0.48
CA GLU A 144 -3.89 -9.50 -1.46
C GLU A 144 -2.94 -10.17 -2.47
N GLY A 145 -1.68 -9.70 -2.57
CA GLY A 145 -0.70 -10.19 -3.52
C GLY A 145 -0.98 -9.87 -4.99
N GLY A 146 -2.11 -9.27 -5.31
CA GLY A 146 -2.51 -8.87 -6.66
C GLY A 146 -3.78 -8.05 -6.67
N ARG A 147 -4.15 -7.48 -7.82
CA ARG A 147 -5.39 -6.70 -7.96
C ARG A 147 -6.61 -7.61 -7.95
N SER A 148 -7.58 -7.29 -7.10
CA SER A 148 -8.87 -7.97 -7.09
C SER A 148 -9.60 -7.80 -8.42
N ARG A 149 -10.12 -8.89 -8.97
CA ARG A 149 -10.94 -8.88 -10.19
C ARG A 149 -12.39 -8.48 -9.91
N SER A 150 -12.93 -8.94 -8.80
CA SER A 150 -14.31 -8.65 -8.37
C SER A 150 -14.52 -7.22 -7.90
N GLY A 151 -13.43 -6.52 -7.51
CA GLY A 151 -13.52 -5.22 -6.85
C GLY A 151 -13.89 -5.33 -5.37
N GLN A 152 -13.78 -6.52 -4.80
CA GLN A 152 -13.93 -6.79 -3.38
C GLN A 152 -12.57 -7.18 -2.76
N ILE A 153 -12.41 -6.94 -1.48
CA ILE A 153 -11.20 -7.32 -0.74
C ILE A 153 -11.11 -8.85 -0.69
N SER A 154 -9.91 -9.38 -0.89
CA SER A 154 -9.64 -10.82 -0.85
C SER A 154 -10.07 -11.45 0.48
N GLU A 155 -10.49 -12.71 0.46
CA GLU A 155 -10.85 -13.45 1.67
C GLU A 155 -9.62 -13.82 2.53
N LYS A 156 -8.47 -13.99 1.92
CA LYS A 156 -7.24 -14.41 2.60
C LYS A 156 -6.08 -13.47 2.26
N ALA A 157 -5.29 -13.15 3.26
CA ALA A 157 -4.05 -12.41 3.10
C ALA A 157 -2.92 -13.33 2.62
N LYS A 158 -1.91 -12.73 1.98
CA LYS A 158 -0.62 -13.38 1.70
C LYS A 158 0.35 -13.08 2.83
N ALA A 159 0.91 -14.12 3.44
CA ALA A 159 1.76 -14.02 4.61
C ALA A 159 3.03 -13.15 4.43
N GLY A 160 3.40 -12.79 3.20
CA GLY A 160 4.59 -11.98 2.95
C GLY A 160 4.63 -10.63 3.68
N ILE A 161 3.48 -9.99 3.88
CA ILE A 161 3.44 -8.75 4.65
C ILE A 161 3.70 -8.98 6.14
N GLY A 162 3.21 -10.11 6.68
CA GLY A 162 3.49 -10.51 8.05
C GLY A 162 4.97 -10.83 8.25
N ARG A 163 5.60 -11.54 7.29
CA ARG A 163 7.04 -11.76 7.29
C ARG A 163 7.80 -10.43 7.37
N LEU A 164 7.51 -9.51 6.46
CA LEU A 164 8.21 -8.23 6.40
C LEU A 164 8.04 -7.43 7.70
N ALA A 165 6.84 -7.44 8.30
CA ALA A 165 6.59 -6.75 9.56
C ALA A 165 7.37 -7.34 10.72
N LEU A 166 7.30 -8.66 10.89
CA LEU A 166 7.95 -9.35 11.99
C LEU A 166 9.49 -9.29 11.89
N GLU A 167 10.04 -9.51 10.70
CA GLU A 167 11.50 -9.54 10.51
C GLU A 167 12.12 -8.12 10.52
N SER A 168 11.39 -7.09 10.06
CA SER A 168 11.86 -5.71 10.14
C SER A 168 11.54 -4.99 11.46
N GLY A 169 10.49 -5.40 12.18
CA GLY A 169 9.91 -4.66 13.31
C GLY A 169 9.23 -3.35 12.92
N ALA A 170 9.01 -3.12 11.62
CA ALA A 170 8.40 -1.89 11.14
C ALA A 170 6.88 -1.89 11.37
N PRO A 171 6.28 -0.78 11.84
CA PRO A 171 4.83 -0.67 11.98
C PRO A 171 4.14 -0.77 10.62
N ILE A 172 2.96 -1.38 10.60
CA ILE A 172 2.09 -1.41 9.41
C ILE A 172 0.97 -0.39 9.57
N VAL A 173 0.76 0.43 8.55
CA VAL A 173 -0.41 1.30 8.43
C VAL A 173 -1.39 0.65 7.45
N PRO A 174 -2.52 0.08 7.90
CA PRO A 174 -3.56 -0.43 7.02
C PRO A 174 -4.25 0.73 6.32
N ILE A 175 -4.58 0.57 5.02
CA ILE A 175 -5.14 1.65 4.21
C ILE A 175 -6.33 1.12 3.41
N ALA A 176 -7.46 1.80 3.51
CA ALA A 176 -8.62 1.53 2.65
C ALA A 176 -8.71 2.57 1.53
N ILE A 177 -8.73 2.10 0.28
CA ILE A 177 -8.95 2.92 -0.92
C ILE A 177 -10.32 2.56 -1.49
N HIS A 178 -11.33 3.35 -1.13
CA HIS A 178 -12.71 3.14 -1.56
C HIS A 178 -12.99 3.88 -2.87
N GLY A 179 -13.70 3.21 -3.77
CA GLY A 179 -14.10 3.73 -5.08
C GLY A 179 -13.09 3.49 -6.21
N SER A 180 -11.87 3.04 -5.92
CA SER A 180 -10.83 2.84 -6.94
C SER A 180 -11.13 1.71 -7.93
N SER A 181 -11.95 0.72 -7.58
CA SER A 181 -12.39 -0.34 -8.49
C SER A 181 -13.06 0.21 -9.75
N ARG A 182 -13.83 1.29 -9.62
CA ARG A 182 -14.57 1.92 -10.73
C ARG A 182 -13.68 2.75 -11.66
N ILE A 183 -12.42 3.01 -11.31
CA ILE A 183 -11.45 3.67 -12.22
C ILE A 183 -11.21 2.83 -13.48
N ARG A 184 -11.44 1.52 -13.42
CA ARG A 184 -11.38 0.62 -14.59
C ARG A 184 -12.29 1.06 -15.73
N ASN A 185 -13.36 1.78 -15.41
CA ASN A 185 -14.37 2.24 -16.35
C ASN A 185 -14.01 3.60 -17.00
N TRP A 186 -12.75 4.06 -16.90
CA TRP A 186 -12.31 5.36 -17.41
C TRP A 186 -12.61 5.55 -18.91
N LYS A 187 -12.53 4.49 -19.72
CA LYS A 187 -12.90 4.52 -21.14
C LYS A 187 -14.38 4.78 -21.38
N ARG A 188 -15.22 4.55 -20.37
CA ARG A 188 -16.65 4.87 -20.36
C ARG A 188 -16.91 6.25 -19.72
N LEU A 189 -15.87 7.06 -19.54
CA LEU A 189 -15.91 8.40 -18.89
C LEU A 189 -16.52 8.34 -17.46
N GLN A 190 -16.37 7.21 -16.79
CA GLN A 190 -16.85 7.03 -15.42
C GLN A 190 -15.71 7.26 -14.43
N PHE A 191 -15.69 8.48 -13.87
CA PHE A 191 -14.71 8.89 -12.88
C PHE A 191 -15.31 8.86 -11.46
N PRO A 192 -15.00 7.84 -10.65
CA PRO A 192 -15.57 7.71 -9.31
C PRO A 192 -15.00 8.74 -8.35
N LYS A 193 -15.74 9.02 -7.27
CA LYS A 193 -15.17 9.67 -6.10
C LYS A 193 -14.33 8.67 -5.32
N VAL A 194 -13.04 8.95 -5.12
CA VAL A 194 -12.15 8.08 -4.36
C VAL A 194 -11.90 8.63 -2.96
N THR A 195 -11.93 7.77 -1.97
CA THR A 195 -11.55 8.10 -0.58
C THR A 195 -10.46 7.16 -0.13
N ILE A 196 -9.38 7.73 0.42
CA ILE A 196 -8.26 7.00 0.99
C ILE A 196 -8.32 7.21 2.50
N GLN A 197 -8.43 6.14 3.28
CA GLN A 197 -8.38 6.21 4.73
C GLN A 197 -7.16 5.46 5.25
N TYR A 198 -6.35 6.14 6.04
CA TYR A 198 -5.20 5.57 6.71
C TYR A 198 -5.62 5.14 8.12
N GLY A 199 -5.47 3.84 8.44
CA GLY A 199 -5.71 3.30 9.77
C GLY A 199 -4.62 3.72 10.76
N GLU A 200 -4.81 3.37 12.02
CA GLU A 200 -3.77 3.55 13.03
C GLU A 200 -2.62 2.55 12.78
N PRO A 201 -1.36 2.94 13.03
CA PRO A 201 -0.23 2.02 12.91
C PRO A 201 -0.38 0.83 13.85
N ILE A 202 -0.11 -0.36 13.36
CA ILE A 202 -0.09 -1.59 14.14
C ILE A 202 1.36 -2.05 14.24
N CYS A 203 1.81 -2.34 15.45
CA CYS A 203 3.16 -2.76 15.74
C CYS A 203 3.18 -4.21 16.22
N TRP A 204 4.23 -4.92 15.88
CA TRP A 204 4.58 -6.25 16.42
C TRP A 204 6.02 -6.25 16.86
N ASP A 205 6.34 -7.09 17.82
CA ASP A 205 7.72 -7.29 18.24
C ASP A 205 8.53 -7.89 17.09
N LYS A 206 9.76 -7.43 16.96
CA LYS A 206 10.66 -7.93 15.93
C LYS A 206 11.07 -9.38 16.25
N ILE A 207 11.01 -10.25 15.25
CA ILE A 207 11.39 -11.66 15.32
C ILE A 207 12.39 -11.94 14.21
N GLU A 208 13.61 -12.42 14.53
CA GLU A 208 14.66 -12.68 13.53
C GLU A 208 14.29 -13.78 12.54
N SER A 209 13.53 -14.79 12.99
CA SER A 209 13.08 -15.89 12.15
C SER A 209 11.64 -16.23 12.48
N SER A 210 10.72 -15.66 11.74
CA SER A 210 9.28 -15.83 11.95
C SER A 210 8.74 -17.10 11.29
N THR A 211 7.88 -17.84 12.00
CA THR A 211 7.23 -19.03 11.42
C THR A 211 6.14 -18.62 10.42
N ARG A 212 5.76 -19.56 9.56
CA ARG A 212 4.71 -19.33 8.56
C ARG A 212 3.36 -18.98 9.22
N GLU A 213 3.07 -19.58 10.34
CA GLU A 213 1.86 -19.36 11.13
C GLU A 213 1.84 -17.94 11.70
N GLN A 214 2.96 -17.50 12.28
CA GLN A 214 3.11 -16.13 12.79
C GLN A 214 2.95 -15.09 11.66
N GLN A 215 3.62 -15.32 10.53
CA GLN A 215 3.51 -14.46 9.34
C GLN A 215 2.07 -14.36 8.84
N GLN A 216 1.35 -15.50 8.82
CA GLN A 216 -0.04 -15.53 8.36
C GLN A 216 -0.96 -14.82 9.35
N ALA A 217 -0.79 -15.04 10.65
CA ALA A 217 -1.59 -14.38 11.68
C ALA A 217 -1.49 -12.84 11.60
N VAL A 218 -0.28 -12.31 11.43
CA VAL A 218 -0.06 -10.87 11.22
C VAL A 218 -0.72 -10.38 9.92
N ALA A 219 -0.57 -11.13 8.84
CA ALA A 219 -1.15 -10.74 7.56
C ALA A 219 -2.69 -10.71 7.60
N ASP A 220 -3.30 -11.69 8.27
CA ASP A 220 -4.76 -11.77 8.43
C ASP A 220 -5.28 -10.64 9.33
N ALA A 221 -4.58 -10.31 10.42
CA ALA A 221 -4.92 -9.18 11.28
C ALA A 221 -4.91 -7.84 10.51
N VAL A 222 -3.88 -7.62 9.66
CA VAL A 222 -3.80 -6.43 8.80
C VAL A 222 -4.93 -6.39 7.79
N LEU A 223 -5.27 -7.54 7.18
CA LEU A 223 -6.36 -7.61 6.21
C LEU A 223 -7.73 -7.31 6.86
N GLU A 224 -7.95 -7.78 8.08
CA GLU A 224 -9.17 -7.48 8.84
C GLU A 224 -9.31 -5.97 9.12
N GLU A 225 -8.23 -5.30 9.50
CA GLU A 225 -8.24 -3.85 9.68
C GLU A 225 -8.55 -3.11 8.37
N ILE A 226 -7.98 -3.55 7.24
CA ILE A 226 -8.30 -2.98 5.92
C ILE A 226 -9.79 -3.17 5.61
N ARG A 227 -10.37 -4.34 5.91
CA ARG A 227 -11.81 -4.61 5.72
C ARG A 227 -12.67 -3.72 6.61
N ALA A 228 -12.30 -3.56 7.86
CA ALA A 228 -13.03 -2.71 8.81
C ALA A 228 -13.06 -1.25 8.34
N LEU A 229 -11.89 -0.72 7.89
CA LEU A 229 -11.79 0.62 7.32
C LEU A 229 -12.64 0.76 6.04
N TYR A 230 -12.54 -0.23 5.15
CA TYR A 230 -13.26 -0.21 3.87
C TYR A 230 -14.78 -0.29 4.08
N SER A 231 -15.25 -1.21 4.91
CA SER A 231 -16.67 -1.35 5.29
C SER A 231 -17.21 -0.09 5.96
N GLY A 232 -16.41 0.54 6.82
CA GLY A 232 -16.76 1.83 7.41
C GLY A 232 -16.97 2.93 6.37
N LEU A 233 -16.15 2.96 5.30
CA LEU A 233 -16.32 3.88 4.19
C LEU A 233 -17.56 3.55 3.33
N GLU A 234 -17.88 2.28 3.14
CA GLU A 234 -19.10 1.85 2.44
C GLU A 234 -20.37 2.25 3.18
N GLN A 235 -20.40 2.01 4.50
CA GLN A 235 -21.59 2.26 5.33
C GLN A 235 -21.84 3.76 5.59
N HIS A 236 -20.80 4.52 5.82
CA HIS A 236 -20.94 5.91 6.30
C HIS A 236 -20.53 6.96 5.27
N GLY A 237 -19.91 6.53 4.19
CA GLY A 237 -19.33 7.41 3.20
C GLY A 237 -18.25 8.31 3.77
N ARG A 238 -17.60 9.12 2.93
CA ARG A 238 -16.52 10.03 3.33
C ARG A 238 -16.89 10.98 4.49
N LYS A 239 -18.05 11.63 4.38
CA LYS A 239 -18.48 12.63 5.39
C LYS A 239 -18.81 11.98 6.74
N GLY A 240 -19.49 10.84 6.72
CA GLY A 240 -19.84 10.10 7.93
C GLY A 240 -18.60 9.59 8.66
N THR A 241 -17.66 8.98 7.92
CA THR A 241 -16.39 8.51 8.47
C THR A 241 -15.58 9.64 9.11
N LEU A 242 -15.46 10.80 8.46
CA LEU A 242 -14.78 11.97 9.05
C LEU A 242 -15.45 12.45 10.34
N ARG A 243 -16.79 12.46 10.38
CA ARG A 243 -17.53 12.85 11.60
C ARG A 243 -17.25 11.87 12.75
N ARG A 244 -17.27 10.57 12.48
CA ARG A 244 -16.99 9.52 13.48
C ARG A 244 -15.57 9.63 14.03
N LEU A 245 -14.56 9.76 13.17
CA LEU A 245 -13.16 9.92 13.58
C LEU A 245 -12.96 11.18 14.45
N ARG A 246 -13.59 12.30 14.09
CA ARG A 246 -13.54 13.52 14.90
C ARG A 246 -14.17 13.32 16.28
N ALA A 247 -15.30 12.59 16.35
CA ALA A 247 -15.95 12.28 17.62
C ALA A 247 -15.08 11.37 18.50
N GLN A 248 -14.49 10.32 17.92
CA GLN A 248 -13.57 9.42 18.63
C GLN A 248 -12.35 10.17 19.18
N ARG A 249 -11.72 11.04 18.39
CA ARG A 249 -10.59 11.85 18.84
C ARG A 249 -10.95 12.82 19.96
N ARG A 250 -12.15 13.42 19.91
CA ARG A 250 -12.63 14.27 20.99
C ARG A 250 -12.85 13.46 22.27
N ALA A 251 -13.41 12.26 22.17
CA ALA A 251 -13.60 11.36 23.32
C ALA A 251 -12.25 10.95 23.93
N ARG A 252 -11.27 10.52 23.12
CA ARG A 252 -9.92 10.19 23.60
C ARG A 252 -9.22 11.38 24.31
N ARG A 253 -9.39 12.60 23.82
CA ARG A 253 -8.82 13.81 24.47
C ARG A 253 -9.51 14.20 25.78
N ARG A 254 -10.75 13.75 26.00
CA ARG A 254 -11.53 14.00 27.21
C ARG A 254 -11.39 12.91 28.27
N ALA A 255 -10.93 11.73 27.86
CA ALA A 255 -10.63 10.66 28.81
C ALA A 255 -9.46 11.11 29.70
N PRO A 256 -9.58 11.03 31.05
CA PRO A 256 -8.51 11.42 31.96
C PRO A 256 -7.27 10.55 31.66
N SER A 257 -6.10 11.19 31.64
CA SER A 257 -4.79 10.52 31.54
C SER A 257 -4.49 9.80 32.86
N GLY A 258 -5.13 8.68 33.12
CA GLY A 258 -5.04 7.96 34.37
C GLY A 258 -5.53 6.53 34.25
N ALA A 259 -4.85 5.74 33.43
CA ALA A 259 -4.80 4.30 33.59
C ALA A 259 -3.55 3.80 32.80
N ALA A 260 -2.37 4.19 33.22
CA ALA A 260 -1.19 3.40 33.01
C ALA A 260 -1.42 2.12 33.81
N VAL A 261 -1.59 1.03 33.09
CA VAL A 261 -1.75 -0.33 33.61
C VAL A 261 -0.48 -0.65 34.39
N ALA A 262 -0.67 -1.00 35.65
CA ALA A 262 0.28 -1.68 36.51
C ALA A 262 0.56 -3.08 35.96
#